data_99e6a176a8e849db9063063822fe27cc
#
_entry.id   99e6a176a8e849db9063063822fe27cc
#
_cell.length_a   1.000
_cell.length_b   1.000
_cell.length_c   1.000
_cell.angle_alpha   90.00
_cell.angle_beta   90.00
_cell.angle_gamma   90.00
#
_symmetry.space_group_name_H-M   'P 1'
#
loop_
_entity.id
_entity.type
_entity.pdbx_description
1 polymer ?
#
loop_
_entity_poly.entity_id
_entity_poly.type
_entity_poly.pdbx_seq_one_letter_code
_entity_poly.pdbx_strand_id
1 'polypeptide(L)'
;LSNRLVDRLRQKEGLSYGVGSRVMLPKFGDRAFWSLFAITAPQNLARAELCAREEIARILKDGVTEKELQEAKKGLLQSRAVNRAQDDYLAQGWLGFLAMGKTFAYSKAFDDAVEKLTVADVNAALKRMIDETSITWVLAGDAAKAKAEGKAF
;
A
#
# COMPACT_ATOMS: atom_id res chain seq x y z
N LEU A 1 3.70 -3.75 3.25
CA LEU A 1 2.90 -3.20 4.34
C LEU A 1 1.47 -3.73 4.33
N SER A 2 0.77 -3.80 3.17
CA SER A 2 -0.61 -4.32 3.11
C SER A 2 -0.76 -5.67 3.82
N ASN A 3 0.11 -6.65 3.56
CA ASN A 3 0.04 -7.96 4.20
C ASN A 3 0.19 -7.86 5.72
N ARG A 4 1.11 -7.03 6.23
CA ARG A 4 1.28 -6.81 7.68
C ARG A 4 0.02 -6.22 8.31
N LEU A 5 -0.61 -5.24 7.62
CA LEU A 5 -1.86 -4.64 8.08
C LEU A 5 -3.01 -5.66 8.08
N VAL A 6 -3.13 -6.49 7.02
CA VAL A 6 -4.13 -7.57 6.97
C VAL A 6 -3.92 -8.55 8.12
N ASP A 7 -2.70 -9.01 8.31
CA ASP A 7 -2.37 -9.96 9.39
C ASP A 7 -2.68 -9.36 10.76
N ARG A 8 -2.33 -8.11 10.99
CA ARG A 8 -2.52 -7.46 12.28
C ARG A 8 -3.99 -7.13 12.54
N LEU A 9 -4.61 -6.32 11.65
CA LEU A 9 -5.94 -5.76 11.90
C LEU A 9 -7.06 -6.76 11.64
N ARG A 10 -6.89 -7.64 10.64
CA ARG A 10 -7.95 -8.59 10.27
C ARG A 10 -7.76 -9.95 10.91
N GLN A 11 -6.58 -10.57 10.78
CA GLN A 11 -6.38 -11.96 11.22
C GLN A 11 -6.18 -12.06 12.73
N LYS A 12 -5.33 -11.22 13.33
CA LYS A 12 -4.98 -11.31 14.75
C LYS A 12 -5.98 -10.58 15.65
N GLU A 13 -6.34 -9.36 15.29
CA GLU A 13 -7.17 -8.50 16.15
C GLU A 13 -8.66 -8.54 15.81
N GLY A 14 -9.03 -9.03 14.61
CA GLY A 14 -10.42 -9.08 14.18
C GLY A 14 -11.12 -7.72 14.06
N LEU A 15 -10.35 -6.64 13.89
CA LEU A 15 -10.85 -5.27 13.95
C LEU A 15 -11.43 -4.78 12.63
N SER A 16 -10.98 -5.34 11.51
CA SER A 16 -11.30 -4.83 10.18
C SER A 16 -11.60 -5.96 9.21
N TYR A 17 -12.60 -5.77 8.35
CA TYR A 17 -12.89 -6.66 7.23
C TYR A 17 -12.27 -6.21 5.91
N GLY A 18 -11.83 -4.95 5.82
CA GLY A 18 -11.14 -4.40 4.66
C GLY A 18 -9.99 -3.48 5.09
N VAL A 19 -8.77 -3.86 4.78
CA VAL A 19 -7.58 -3.11 5.13
C VAL A 19 -6.52 -3.23 4.04
N GLY A 20 -5.76 -2.19 3.80
CA GLY A 20 -4.68 -2.21 2.85
C GLY A 20 -3.92 -0.90 2.76
N SER A 21 -2.88 -0.91 1.95
CA SER A 21 -2.14 0.30 1.60
C SER A 21 -1.85 0.33 0.10
N ARG A 22 -1.74 1.52 -0.45
CA ARG A 22 -1.42 1.72 -1.87
C ARG A 22 -0.59 2.97 -2.08
N VAL A 23 0.22 2.92 -3.12
CA VAL A 23 0.93 4.08 -3.66
C VAL A 23 0.27 4.47 -4.97
N MET A 24 0.00 5.75 -5.15
CA MET A 24 -0.46 6.32 -6.40
C MET A 24 0.64 7.21 -6.95
N LEU A 25 1.15 6.84 -8.12
CA LEU A 25 2.14 7.62 -8.84
C LEU A 25 1.44 8.35 -9.98
N PRO A 26 1.55 9.68 -10.07
CA PRO A 26 0.94 10.41 -11.17
C PRO A 26 1.65 10.07 -12.48
N LYS A 27 0.91 10.06 -13.59
CA LYS A 27 1.52 9.93 -14.93
C LYS A 27 2.32 11.17 -15.31
N PHE A 28 1.93 12.33 -14.79
CA PHE A 28 2.55 13.63 -15.01
C PHE A 28 2.77 14.33 -13.68
N GLY A 29 3.92 15.02 -13.56
CA GLY A 29 4.34 15.67 -12.32
C GLY A 29 5.04 14.73 -11.35
N ASP A 30 5.36 15.23 -10.18
CA ASP A 30 6.24 14.61 -9.18
C ASP A 30 5.55 14.27 -7.84
N ARG A 31 4.24 14.52 -7.75
CA ARG A 31 3.48 14.27 -6.50
C ARG A 31 3.03 12.82 -6.40
N ALA A 32 3.77 12.01 -5.67
CA ALA A 32 3.32 10.69 -5.25
C ALA A 32 2.38 10.81 -4.05
N PHE A 33 1.38 9.93 -3.99
CA PHE A 33 0.47 9.82 -2.85
C PHE A 33 0.50 8.39 -2.33
N TRP A 34 0.83 8.24 -1.05
CA TRP A 34 0.71 6.98 -0.35
C TRP A 34 -0.44 7.06 0.66
N SER A 35 -1.24 6.02 0.73
CA SER A 35 -2.33 5.91 1.70
C SER A 35 -2.46 4.51 2.23
N LEU A 36 -2.98 4.42 3.45
CA LEU A 36 -3.53 3.20 4.01
C LEU A 36 -5.01 3.44 4.35
N PHE A 37 -5.77 2.38 4.41
CA PHE A 37 -7.16 2.42 4.85
C PHE A 37 -7.49 1.18 5.67
N ALA A 38 -8.43 1.33 6.60
CA ALA A 38 -9.05 0.24 7.31
C ALA A 38 -10.55 0.52 7.45
N ILE A 39 -11.39 -0.45 7.10
CA ILE A 39 -12.83 -0.38 7.28
C ILE A 39 -13.16 -1.20 8.52
N THR A 40 -13.68 -0.54 9.53
CA THR A 40 -13.88 -1.11 10.86
C THR A 40 -15.21 -0.67 11.46
N ALA A 41 -15.70 -1.39 12.46
CA ALA A 41 -16.82 -0.94 13.24
C ALA A 41 -16.45 0.32 14.07
N PRO A 42 -17.37 1.26 14.32
CA PRO A 42 -17.07 2.52 15.00
C PRO A 42 -16.33 2.33 16.34
N GLN A 43 -16.74 1.35 17.12
CA GLN A 43 -16.14 1.04 18.42
C GLN A 43 -14.70 0.52 18.34
N ASN A 44 -14.23 0.10 17.16
CA ASN A 44 -12.89 -0.43 16.95
C ASN A 44 -11.92 0.61 16.35
N LEU A 45 -12.40 1.82 16.01
CA LEU A 45 -11.61 2.83 15.29
C LEU A 45 -10.30 3.18 16.00
N ALA A 46 -10.36 3.52 17.27
CA ALA A 46 -9.16 3.89 18.04
C ALA A 46 -8.14 2.74 18.12
N ARG A 47 -8.62 1.52 18.30
CA ARG A 47 -7.73 0.33 18.33
C ARG A 47 -7.13 0.04 16.96
N ALA A 48 -7.93 0.17 15.89
CA ALA A 48 -7.47 -0.02 14.53
C ALA A 48 -6.40 1.02 14.14
N GLU A 49 -6.60 2.29 14.50
CA GLU A 49 -5.60 3.35 14.31
C GLU A 49 -4.30 3.01 15.04
N LEU A 50 -4.37 2.66 16.32
CA LEU A 50 -3.19 2.29 17.10
C LEU A 50 -2.41 1.13 16.44
N CYS A 51 -3.09 0.06 16.05
CA CYS A 51 -2.47 -1.06 15.37
C CYS A 51 -1.82 -0.65 14.03
N ALA A 52 -2.46 0.24 13.27
CA ALA A 52 -1.91 0.74 12.02
C ALA A 52 -0.63 1.58 12.26
N ARG A 53 -0.62 2.44 13.28
CA ARG A 53 0.57 3.21 13.68
C ARG A 53 1.71 2.29 14.10
N GLU A 54 1.44 1.29 14.92
CA GLU A 54 2.42 0.29 15.33
C GLU A 54 3.05 -0.45 14.14
N GLU A 55 2.25 -0.83 13.13
CA GLU A 55 2.78 -1.51 11.95
C GLU A 55 3.60 -0.60 11.04
N ILE A 56 3.24 0.70 10.94
CA ILE A 56 4.06 1.69 10.24
C ILE A 56 5.40 1.87 10.96
N ALA A 57 5.38 2.12 12.26
CA ALA A 57 6.59 2.26 13.07
C ALA A 57 7.49 1.02 12.94
N ARG A 58 6.89 -0.17 12.99
CA ARG A 58 7.63 -1.43 12.84
C ARG A 58 8.29 -1.57 11.48
N ILE A 59 7.59 -1.27 10.37
CA ILE A 59 8.21 -1.41 9.05
C ILE A 59 9.30 -0.37 8.82
N LEU A 60 9.18 0.82 9.39
CA LEU A 60 10.21 1.86 9.30
C LEU A 60 11.44 1.52 10.15
N LYS A 61 11.24 0.90 11.31
CA LYS A 61 12.32 0.46 12.21
C LYS A 61 13.03 -0.77 11.67
N ASP A 62 12.28 -1.83 11.40
CA ASP A 62 12.82 -3.17 11.12
C ASP A 62 13.02 -3.42 9.62
N GLY A 63 12.37 -2.63 8.77
CA GLY A 63 12.38 -2.79 7.33
C GLY A 63 11.51 -3.95 6.84
N VAL A 64 11.66 -4.28 5.57
CA VAL A 64 11.08 -5.48 4.95
C VAL A 64 12.07 -6.63 5.01
N THR A 65 11.57 -7.85 5.09
CA THR A 65 12.37 -9.07 5.02
C THR A 65 12.59 -9.50 3.56
N GLU A 66 13.59 -10.33 3.31
CA GLU A 66 13.82 -10.93 1.98
C GLU A 66 12.59 -11.70 1.50
N LYS A 67 11.94 -12.46 2.38
CA LYS A 67 10.72 -13.20 2.06
C LYS A 67 9.60 -12.26 1.58
N GLU A 68 9.34 -11.18 2.31
CA GLU A 68 8.33 -10.18 1.94
C GLU A 68 8.64 -9.53 0.59
N LEU A 69 9.92 -9.23 0.34
CA LEU A 69 10.35 -8.66 -0.94
C LEU A 69 10.10 -9.64 -2.09
N GLN A 70 10.50 -10.90 -1.95
CA GLN A 70 10.32 -11.90 -3.01
C GLN A 70 8.84 -12.18 -3.29
N GLU A 71 8.01 -12.28 -2.25
CA GLU A 71 6.56 -12.43 -2.40
C GLU A 71 5.94 -11.22 -3.12
N ALA A 72 6.35 -10.01 -2.76
CA ALA A 72 5.86 -8.78 -3.39
C ALA A 72 6.27 -8.67 -4.87
N LYS A 73 7.54 -8.98 -5.20
CA LYS A 73 8.03 -9.02 -6.58
C LYS A 73 7.22 -10.01 -7.41
N LYS A 74 7.12 -11.26 -6.93
CA LYS A 74 6.37 -12.32 -7.60
C LYS A 74 4.92 -11.90 -7.86
N GLY A 75 4.23 -11.40 -6.83
CA GLY A 75 2.84 -10.96 -6.94
C GLY A 75 2.66 -9.82 -7.94
N LEU A 76 3.53 -8.80 -7.88
CA LEU A 76 3.48 -7.66 -8.79
C LEU A 76 3.73 -8.08 -10.24
N LEU A 77 4.82 -8.81 -10.51
CA LEU A 77 5.19 -9.20 -11.86
C LEU A 77 4.18 -10.17 -12.46
N GLN A 78 3.66 -11.12 -11.68
CA GLN A 78 2.59 -12.01 -12.12
C GLN A 78 1.30 -11.26 -12.45
N SER A 79 0.86 -10.34 -11.59
CA SER A 79 -0.32 -9.50 -11.85
C SER A 79 -0.16 -8.69 -13.13
N ARG A 80 1.02 -8.10 -13.35
CA ARG A 80 1.33 -7.35 -14.58
C ARG A 80 1.32 -8.24 -15.81
N ALA A 81 1.84 -9.47 -15.72
CA ALA A 81 1.81 -10.44 -16.80
C ALA A 81 0.37 -10.85 -17.17
N VAL A 82 -0.47 -11.16 -16.18
CA VAL A 82 -1.89 -11.48 -16.38
C VAL A 82 -2.65 -10.31 -17.00
N ASN A 83 -2.43 -9.10 -16.52
CA ASN A 83 -3.09 -7.91 -17.05
C ASN A 83 -2.70 -7.64 -18.52
N ARG A 84 -1.46 -7.90 -18.91
CA ARG A 84 -1.02 -7.77 -20.31
C ARG A 84 -1.64 -8.78 -21.27
N ALA A 85 -2.27 -9.83 -20.77
CA ALA A 85 -3.05 -10.75 -21.58
C ALA A 85 -4.48 -10.24 -21.90
N GLN A 86 -4.87 -9.08 -21.35
CA GLN A 86 -6.17 -8.46 -21.59
C GLN A 86 -6.03 -7.31 -22.60
N ASP A 87 -6.84 -7.33 -23.67
CA ASP A 87 -6.75 -6.37 -24.76
C ASP A 87 -7.06 -4.93 -24.31
N ASP A 88 -8.06 -4.77 -23.43
CA ASP A 88 -8.41 -3.47 -22.88
C ASP A 88 -7.30 -2.86 -22.03
N TYR A 89 -6.62 -3.69 -21.22
CA TYR A 89 -5.47 -3.26 -20.44
C TYR A 89 -4.30 -2.84 -21.34
N LEU A 90 -4.04 -3.60 -22.40
CA LEU A 90 -3.01 -3.25 -23.40
C LEU A 90 -3.33 -1.93 -24.11
N ALA A 91 -4.56 -1.75 -24.56
CA ALA A 91 -4.98 -0.54 -25.24
C ALA A 91 -4.86 0.71 -24.34
N GLN A 92 -5.34 0.63 -23.09
CA GLN A 92 -5.22 1.72 -22.12
C GLN A 92 -3.75 1.99 -21.74
N GLY A 93 -2.95 0.95 -21.59
CA GLY A 93 -1.52 1.05 -21.35
C GLY A 93 -0.80 1.76 -22.50
N TRP A 94 -1.12 1.38 -23.74
CA TRP A 94 -0.57 2.00 -24.95
C TRP A 94 -0.89 3.49 -25.04
N LEU A 95 -2.16 3.86 -24.84
CA LEU A 95 -2.57 5.27 -24.80
C LEU A 95 -1.81 6.06 -23.73
N GLY A 96 -1.65 5.47 -22.54
CA GLY A 96 -0.89 6.08 -21.45
C GLY A 96 0.59 6.28 -21.79
N PHE A 97 1.22 5.31 -22.45
CA PHE A 97 2.62 5.44 -22.90
C PHE A 97 2.78 6.47 -24.01
N LEU A 98 1.90 6.48 -25.00
CA LEU A 98 1.92 7.50 -26.06
C LEU A 98 1.81 8.91 -25.48
N ALA A 99 0.89 9.14 -24.54
CA ALA A 99 0.73 10.44 -23.87
C ALA A 99 2.00 10.90 -23.13
N MET A 100 2.86 9.96 -22.69
CA MET A 100 4.13 10.25 -22.04
C MET A 100 5.33 10.23 -23.00
N GLY A 101 5.13 10.04 -24.30
CA GLY A 101 6.22 9.86 -25.27
C GLY A 101 7.02 8.57 -25.05
N LYS A 102 6.39 7.52 -24.49
CA LYS A 102 7.02 6.25 -24.15
C LYS A 102 6.44 5.10 -24.98
N THR A 103 7.12 3.97 -24.96
CA THR A 103 6.72 2.73 -25.63
C THR A 103 6.58 1.59 -24.60
N PHE A 104 6.19 0.39 -25.05
CA PHE A 104 6.19 -0.81 -24.20
C PHE A 104 7.58 -1.19 -23.65
N ALA A 105 8.67 -0.73 -24.28
CA ALA A 105 10.00 -0.88 -23.70
C ALA A 105 10.11 -0.27 -22.29
N TYR A 106 9.39 0.82 -22.01
CA TYR A 106 9.31 1.39 -20.67
C TYR A 106 8.68 0.42 -19.66
N SER A 107 7.61 -0.30 -20.07
CA SER A 107 6.98 -1.31 -19.22
C SER A 107 7.94 -2.47 -18.92
N LYS A 108 8.71 -2.92 -19.92
CA LYS A 108 9.71 -3.97 -19.72
C LYS A 108 10.84 -3.48 -18.78
N ALA A 109 11.37 -2.29 -19.01
CA ALA A 109 12.41 -1.72 -18.16
C ALA A 109 11.96 -1.59 -16.70
N PHE A 110 10.68 -1.28 -16.46
CA PHE A 110 10.11 -1.26 -15.12
C PHE A 110 10.12 -2.67 -14.50
N ASP A 111 9.68 -3.70 -15.22
CA ASP A 111 9.68 -5.07 -14.73
C ASP A 111 11.11 -5.54 -14.40
N ASP A 112 12.07 -5.27 -15.29
CA ASP A 112 13.49 -5.59 -15.09
C ASP A 112 14.08 -4.86 -13.86
N ALA A 113 13.66 -3.61 -13.61
CA ALA A 113 14.06 -2.86 -12.43
C ALA A 113 13.49 -3.47 -11.14
N VAL A 114 12.20 -3.88 -11.16
CA VAL A 114 11.56 -4.55 -10.02
C VAL A 114 12.29 -5.86 -9.68
N GLU A 115 12.66 -6.64 -10.68
CA GLU A 115 13.41 -7.89 -10.47
C GLU A 115 14.75 -7.67 -9.76
N LYS A 116 15.41 -6.56 -10.03
CA LYS A 116 16.74 -6.24 -9.47
C LYS A 116 16.69 -5.60 -8.07
N LEU A 117 15.53 -5.15 -7.58
CA LEU A 117 15.41 -4.52 -6.27
C LEU A 117 15.96 -5.43 -5.17
N THR A 118 16.68 -4.85 -4.23
CA THR A 118 17.16 -5.51 -3.02
C THR A 118 16.37 -5.03 -1.79
N VAL A 119 16.47 -5.76 -0.69
CA VAL A 119 15.93 -5.33 0.61
C VAL A 119 16.50 -3.98 1.02
N ALA A 120 17.79 -3.74 0.75
CA ALA A 120 18.43 -2.47 1.07
C ALA A 120 17.80 -1.30 0.29
N ASP A 121 17.52 -1.47 -1.01
CA ASP A 121 16.89 -0.44 -1.83
C ASP A 121 15.50 -0.08 -1.31
N VAL A 122 14.69 -1.10 -0.99
CA VAL A 122 13.33 -0.91 -0.49
C VAL A 122 13.33 -0.23 0.88
N ASN A 123 14.21 -0.65 1.77
CA ASN A 123 14.30 -0.06 3.12
C ASN A 123 14.83 1.38 3.08
N ALA A 124 15.77 1.68 2.19
CA ALA A 124 16.22 3.06 1.96
C ALA A 124 15.08 3.94 1.42
N ALA A 125 14.29 3.42 0.47
CA ALA A 125 13.13 4.12 -0.07
C ALA A 125 12.05 4.36 0.99
N LEU A 126 11.71 3.37 1.81
CA LEU A 126 10.75 3.51 2.91
C LEU A 126 11.12 4.64 3.86
N LYS A 127 12.37 4.65 4.35
CA LYS A 127 12.88 5.68 5.26
C LYS A 127 12.91 7.09 4.64
N ARG A 128 13.12 7.18 3.32
CA ARG A 128 13.14 8.47 2.62
C ARG A 128 11.73 9.01 2.34
N MET A 129 10.78 8.12 2.06
CA MET A 129 9.47 8.50 1.54
C MET A 129 8.38 8.59 2.59
N ILE A 130 8.54 7.91 3.72
CA ILE A 130 7.52 7.88 4.78
C ILE A 130 8.10 8.55 6.02
N ASP A 131 7.49 9.67 6.39
CA ASP A 131 7.72 10.37 7.65
C ASP A 131 6.46 10.20 8.51
N GLU A 132 6.58 9.48 9.62
CA GLU A 132 5.46 9.21 10.54
C GLU A 132 4.81 10.49 11.07
N THR A 133 5.60 11.54 11.25
CA THR A 133 5.12 12.82 11.81
C THR A 133 4.27 13.61 10.82
N SER A 134 4.43 13.32 9.53
CA SER A 134 3.72 14.00 8.43
C SER A 134 2.48 13.24 7.95
N ILE A 135 2.14 12.11 8.59
CA ILE A 135 0.95 11.33 8.21
C ILE A 135 -0.31 12.02 8.72
N THR A 136 -1.22 12.36 7.81
CA THR A 136 -2.56 12.82 8.17
C THR A 136 -3.46 11.63 8.43
N TRP A 137 -4.05 11.57 9.60
CA TRP A 137 -5.02 10.56 10.01
C TRP A 137 -6.43 11.10 9.89
N VAL A 138 -7.29 10.37 9.19
CA VAL A 138 -8.71 10.71 9.04
C VAL A 138 -9.52 9.54 9.57
N LEU A 139 -10.30 9.80 10.62
CA LEU A 139 -11.23 8.84 11.20
C LEU A 139 -12.65 9.32 10.90
N ALA A 140 -13.46 8.43 10.31
CA ALA A 140 -14.85 8.71 10.00
C ALA A 140 -15.73 7.55 10.50
N GLY A 141 -16.81 7.89 11.20
CA GLY A 141 -17.72 6.90 11.74
C GLY A 141 -18.78 7.52 12.64
N ASP A 142 -19.68 6.69 13.16
CA ASP A 142 -20.71 7.09 14.11
C ASP A 142 -20.15 7.10 15.55
N ALA A 143 -19.72 8.28 16.00
CA ALA A 143 -19.19 8.48 17.35
C ALA A 143 -20.20 8.19 18.45
N ALA A 144 -21.50 8.45 18.20
CA ALA A 144 -22.56 8.19 19.18
C ALA A 144 -22.70 6.68 19.39
N LYS A 145 -22.68 5.91 18.31
CA LYS A 145 -22.72 4.44 18.38
C LYS A 145 -21.48 3.86 19.08
N ALA A 146 -20.30 4.40 18.81
CA ALA A 146 -19.08 3.97 19.48
C ALA A 146 -19.15 4.17 20.99
N LYS A 147 -19.65 5.34 21.44
CA LYS A 147 -19.84 5.65 22.88
C LYS A 147 -20.90 4.77 23.53
N ALA A 148 -21.99 4.47 22.85
CA ALA A 148 -23.07 3.61 23.37
C ALA A 148 -22.57 2.18 23.67
N GLU A 149 -21.55 1.72 22.95
CA GLU A 149 -20.88 0.42 23.18
C GLU A 149 -19.73 0.49 24.19
N GLY A 150 -19.59 1.62 24.92
CA GLY A 150 -18.62 1.79 26.01
C GLY A 150 -17.16 1.95 25.56
N LYS A 151 -16.92 2.32 24.28
CA LYS A 151 -15.59 2.53 23.75
C LYS A 151 -15.39 3.96 23.27
N ALA A 152 -14.26 4.57 23.65
CA ALA A 152 -13.91 5.92 23.21
C ALA A 152 -13.62 5.97 21.70
N PHE A 153 -14.03 7.08 21.09
CA PHE A 153 -13.67 7.44 19.73
C PHE A 153 -12.27 7.99 19.71
#